data_ea44fad13bc661ff99930f8418720116
#
_entry.id   ea44fad13bc661ff99930f8418720116
#
_cell.length_a   1.000
_cell.length_b   1.000
_cell.length_c   1.000
_cell.angle_alpha   90.00
_cell.angle_beta   90.00
_cell.angle_gamma   90.00
#
_symmetry.space_group_name_H-M   'P 1'
#
loop_
_entity.id
_entity.type
_entity.pdbx_description
1 polymer ?
#
loop_
_entity_poly.entity_id
_entity_poly.type
_entity_poly.pdbx_seq_one_letter_code
_entity_poly.pdbx_strand_id
1 'polypeptide(L)'
;RQEKHLGKFGRRMDASLVVKDDLERIIKDLENDLLKLGGSRFLITGAGGFLGFYLVNVLAFWNTKNPDRKLLIYACDNFFRGRPQWLQKLEEFNELVLIEHDITQPLPEKLGSFEFIIHAASIASPTFYRKFPIETMDANVNGLRLILDRCVNDKVTKGLLYFSTSEIYGDPYKDDIPTPETYRGNVSCTGPRACYDESKRFGETLCVSFSQVHNVPAKIARPFNNYGPGLKITDGRVLPDFCSNIFLNQDIVLLSDGSPTRTFCYVSDAITGYFKILFSGRNGEAYNIGVETPEISMLELATKVIKIGSDHFDYKGKLIFRQSSERD
;
A
#
# COMPACT_ATOMS: atom_id res chain seq x y z
N ARG A 1 22.47 -18.43 -11.10
CA ARG A 1 23.59 -17.48 -10.74
C ARG A 1 23.26 -16.57 -9.55
N GLN A 2 21.99 -16.42 -9.13
CA GLN A 2 21.61 -15.56 -7.99
C GLN A 2 21.89 -16.17 -6.60
N GLU A 3 21.95 -17.49 -6.46
CA GLU A 3 22.15 -18.14 -5.16
C GLU A 3 23.60 -18.17 -4.65
N LYS A 4 24.58 -17.90 -5.49
CA LYS A 4 26.01 -17.98 -5.08
C LYS A 4 26.58 -16.73 -4.39
N HIS A 5 25.86 -15.60 -4.38
CA HIS A 5 26.33 -14.36 -3.73
C HIS A 5 25.87 -14.18 -2.28
N LEU A 6 24.97 -15.02 -1.79
CA LEU A 6 24.41 -14.92 -0.43
C LEU A 6 25.30 -15.50 0.69
N GLY A 7 26.50 -15.97 0.37
CA GLY A 7 27.35 -16.78 1.27
C GLY A 7 28.31 -16.04 2.21
N LYS A 8 28.39 -14.69 2.21
CA LYS A 8 29.43 -13.96 2.98
C LYS A 8 28.91 -12.89 3.95
N PHE A 9 27.61 -12.89 4.27
CA PHE A 9 27.07 -11.86 5.16
C PHE A 9 27.19 -12.31 6.63
N GLY A 10 27.94 -11.54 7.40
CA GLY A 10 27.95 -11.65 8.86
C GLY A 10 26.53 -11.44 9.42
N ARG A 11 26.15 -12.22 10.47
CA ARG A 11 24.83 -12.33 11.09
C ARG A 11 23.70 -11.89 10.16
N ARG A 12 23.17 -12.83 9.38
CA ARG A 12 21.94 -12.60 8.59
C ARG A 12 20.88 -12.04 9.53
N MET A 13 20.53 -10.77 9.38
CA MET A 13 19.29 -10.28 9.94
C MET A 13 18.18 -11.02 9.17
N ASP A 14 17.48 -11.89 9.86
CA ASP A 14 16.37 -12.63 9.28
C ASP A 14 15.22 -11.65 9.06
N ALA A 15 14.92 -11.34 7.81
CA ALA A 15 13.83 -10.44 7.46
C ALA A 15 12.47 -10.89 8.06
N SER A 16 12.33 -12.18 8.35
CA SER A 16 11.13 -12.72 9.00
C SER A 16 10.97 -12.22 10.43
N LEU A 17 12.08 -11.95 11.14
CA LEU A 17 12.04 -11.37 12.49
C LEU A 17 11.53 -9.93 12.46
N VAL A 18 11.99 -9.13 11.49
CA VAL A 18 11.52 -7.75 11.32
C VAL A 18 10.01 -7.73 11.07
N VAL A 19 9.53 -8.57 10.15
CA VAL A 19 8.10 -8.68 9.86
C VAL A 19 7.32 -9.14 11.10
N LYS A 20 7.85 -10.11 11.86
CA LYS A 20 7.21 -10.58 13.08
C LYS A 20 7.08 -9.47 14.12
N ASP A 21 8.15 -8.70 14.36
CA ASP A 21 8.15 -7.57 15.29
C ASP A 21 7.15 -6.49 14.85
N ASP A 22 7.08 -6.19 13.55
CA ASP A 22 6.07 -5.30 12.98
C ASP A 22 4.64 -5.79 13.26
N LEU A 23 4.37 -7.07 13.01
CA LEU A 23 3.05 -7.66 13.24
C LEU A 23 2.67 -7.65 14.72
N GLU A 24 3.61 -7.98 15.63
CA GLU A 24 3.39 -7.93 17.08
C GLU A 24 3.05 -6.51 17.54
N ARG A 25 3.76 -5.50 17.03
CA ARG A 25 3.49 -4.09 17.32
C ARG A 25 2.11 -3.67 16.81
N ILE A 26 1.79 -3.96 15.55
CA ILE A 26 0.51 -3.60 14.94
C ILE A 26 -0.66 -4.21 15.71
N ILE A 27 -0.63 -5.51 16.01
CA ILE A 27 -1.76 -6.16 16.72
C ILE A 27 -1.89 -5.65 18.16
N LYS A 28 -0.79 -5.27 18.83
CA LYS A 28 -0.83 -4.64 20.14
C LYS A 28 -1.53 -3.29 20.11
N ASP A 29 -1.23 -2.46 19.10
CA ASP A 29 -1.84 -1.13 18.93
C ASP A 29 -3.32 -1.20 18.51
N LEU A 30 -3.74 -2.33 17.93
CA LEU A 30 -5.11 -2.60 17.46
C LEU A 30 -5.90 -3.54 18.37
N GLU A 31 -5.32 -4.02 19.47
CA GLU A 31 -5.89 -5.09 20.31
C GLU A 31 -7.33 -4.80 20.73
N ASN A 32 -7.59 -3.60 21.25
CA ASN A 32 -8.92 -3.21 21.73
C ASN A 32 -9.98 -3.18 20.60
N ASP A 33 -9.57 -2.93 19.38
CA ASP A 33 -10.46 -2.92 18.22
C ASP A 33 -10.71 -4.36 17.74
N LEU A 34 -9.63 -5.14 17.57
CA LEU A 34 -9.69 -6.52 17.06
C LEU A 34 -10.43 -7.48 17.99
N LEU A 35 -10.32 -7.29 19.32
CA LEU A 35 -11.04 -8.09 20.31
C LEU A 35 -12.56 -8.06 20.12
N LYS A 36 -13.12 -7.02 19.53
CA LYS A 36 -14.57 -6.84 19.30
C LYS A 36 -15.05 -7.49 18.01
N LEU A 37 -14.14 -7.98 17.16
CA LEU A 37 -14.44 -8.35 15.76
C LEU A 37 -14.44 -9.86 15.51
N GLY A 38 -14.33 -10.69 16.55
CA GLY A 38 -14.32 -12.15 16.38
C GLY A 38 -15.46 -12.66 15.49
N GLY A 39 -15.14 -13.52 14.52
CA GLY A 39 -16.06 -14.04 13.52
C GLY A 39 -16.33 -13.11 12.33
N SER A 40 -15.86 -11.86 12.36
CA SER A 40 -16.07 -10.92 11.24
C SER A 40 -15.34 -11.35 9.97
N ARG A 41 -15.96 -11.06 8.84
CA ARG A 41 -15.47 -11.38 7.50
C ARG A 41 -14.81 -10.14 6.88
N PHE A 42 -13.55 -10.27 6.53
CA PHE A 42 -12.74 -9.24 5.90
C PHE A 42 -12.49 -9.57 4.44
N LEU A 43 -12.86 -8.67 3.52
CA LEU A 43 -12.42 -8.71 2.14
C LEU A 43 -11.26 -7.75 1.95
N ILE A 44 -10.13 -8.25 1.46
CA ILE A 44 -8.95 -7.42 1.12
C ILE A 44 -8.70 -7.59 -0.37
N THR A 45 -8.94 -6.56 -1.17
CA THR A 45 -8.60 -6.56 -2.60
C THR A 45 -7.21 -5.96 -2.80
N GLY A 46 -6.48 -6.42 -3.82
CA GLY A 46 -5.06 -6.09 -3.98
C GLY A 46 -4.18 -6.82 -2.95
N ALA A 47 -4.64 -7.98 -2.49
CA ALA A 47 -4.02 -8.76 -1.42
C ALA A 47 -2.58 -9.21 -1.74
N GLY A 48 -2.25 -9.44 -3.01
CA GLY A 48 -0.91 -9.82 -3.46
C GLY A 48 0.10 -8.66 -3.54
N GLY A 49 -0.34 -7.42 -3.27
CA GLY A 49 0.49 -6.21 -3.32
C GLY A 49 1.34 -5.99 -2.06
N PHE A 50 2.09 -4.88 -2.05
CA PHE A 50 2.94 -4.49 -0.91
C PHE A 50 2.13 -4.26 0.37
N LEU A 51 1.13 -3.39 0.34
CA LEU A 51 0.29 -3.14 1.51
C LEU A 51 -0.59 -4.35 1.82
N GLY A 52 -1.07 -5.07 0.79
CA GLY A 52 -1.81 -6.32 0.92
C GLY A 52 -1.06 -7.37 1.75
N PHE A 53 0.27 -7.45 1.59
CA PHE A 53 1.11 -8.32 2.40
C PHE A 53 0.88 -8.09 3.90
N TYR A 54 0.99 -6.85 4.37
CA TYR A 54 0.79 -6.55 5.79
C TYR A 54 -0.67 -6.67 6.21
N LEU A 55 -1.61 -6.18 5.40
CA LEU A 55 -3.04 -6.23 5.72
C LEU A 55 -3.53 -7.66 5.96
N VAL A 56 -3.12 -8.60 5.10
CA VAL A 56 -3.46 -10.02 5.26
C VAL A 56 -2.73 -10.65 6.45
N ASN A 57 -1.40 -10.41 6.56
CA ASN A 57 -0.59 -11.03 7.61
C ASN A 57 -0.97 -10.53 9.01
N VAL A 58 -1.38 -9.28 9.19
CA VAL A 58 -1.85 -8.76 10.49
C VAL A 58 -3.06 -9.56 10.99
N LEU A 59 -4.06 -9.77 10.13
CA LEU A 59 -5.26 -10.53 10.50
C LEU A 59 -4.96 -12.03 10.70
N ALA A 60 -4.12 -12.61 9.83
CA ALA A 60 -3.68 -14.00 9.99
C ALA A 60 -2.86 -14.20 11.28
N PHE A 61 -1.96 -13.26 11.59
CA PHE A 61 -1.17 -13.31 12.81
C PHE A 61 -2.02 -13.10 14.06
N TRP A 62 -3.03 -12.20 14.01
CA TRP A 62 -4.05 -12.08 15.06
C TRP A 62 -4.72 -13.43 15.34
N ASN A 63 -5.13 -14.15 14.31
CA ASN A 63 -5.79 -15.46 14.44
C ASN A 63 -4.90 -16.50 15.14
N THR A 64 -3.59 -16.45 14.91
CA THR A 64 -2.65 -17.37 15.61
C THR A 64 -2.55 -17.08 17.10
N LYS A 65 -2.74 -15.83 17.52
CA LYS A 65 -2.67 -15.40 18.93
C LYS A 65 -4.01 -15.49 19.64
N ASN A 66 -5.13 -15.49 18.89
CA ASN A 66 -6.48 -15.43 19.44
C ASN A 66 -7.38 -16.52 18.81
N PRO A 67 -7.15 -17.81 19.11
CA PRO A 67 -7.85 -18.94 18.48
C PRO A 67 -9.37 -18.92 18.69
N ASP A 68 -9.84 -18.35 19.79
CA ASP A 68 -11.28 -18.26 20.14
C ASP A 68 -11.97 -17.03 19.50
N ARG A 69 -11.22 -16.15 18.83
CA ARG A 69 -11.72 -14.89 18.23
C ARG A 69 -11.20 -14.67 16.83
N LYS A 70 -11.13 -15.73 16.06
CA LYS A 70 -10.61 -15.70 14.70
C LYS A 70 -11.46 -14.84 13.78
N LEU A 71 -10.78 -14.20 12.84
CA LEU A 71 -11.35 -13.41 11.74
C LEU A 71 -11.33 -14.24 10.47
N LEU A 72 -12.33 -14.08 9.60
CA LEU A 72 -12.38 -14.74 8.31
C LEU A 72 -11.83 -13.80 7.24
N ILE A 73 -10.75 -14.22 6.60
CA ILE A 73 -9.94 -13.38 5.69
C ILE A 73 -10.18 -13.82 4.26
N TYR A 74 -10.67 -12.94 3.42
CA TYR A 74 -10.86 -13.16 1.99
C TYR A 74 -9.84 -12.29 1.24
N ALA A 75 -8.74 -12.90 0.81
CA ALA A 75 -7.64 -12.25 0.11
C ALA A 75 -7.87 -12.32 -1.40
N CYS A 76 -8.23 -11.20 -2.02
CA CYS A 76 -8.62 -11.10 -3.42
C CYS A 76 -7.54 -10.35 -4.23
N ASP A 77 -7.09 -10.94 -5.33
CA ASP A 77 -6.15 -10.32 -6.27
C ASP A 77 -6.29 -10.98 -7.65
N ASN A 78 -5.99 -10.29 -8.73
CA ASN A 78 -5.92 -10.90 -10.07
C ASN A 78 -4.52 -11.44 -10.41
N PHE A 79 -3.57 -11.28 -9.48
CA PHE A 79 -2.18 -11.69 -9.63
C PHE A 79 -1.48 -11.23 -10.91
N PHE A 80 -1.87 -10.06 -11.40
CA PHE A 80 -1.27 -9.43 -12.59
C PHE A 80 0.27 -9.32 -12.50
N ARG A 81 0.81 -9.14 -11.27
CA ARG A 81 2.25 -9.11 -10.99
C ARG A 81 2.82 -10.45 -10.49
N GLY A 82 2.10 -11.54 -10.72
CA GLY A 82 2.42 -12.89 -10.24
C GLY A 82 1.94 -13.13 -8.81
N ARG A 83 1.65 -14.40 -8.53
CA ARG A 83 1.16 -14.86 -7.23
C ARG A 83 2.32 -14.97 -6.25
N PRO A 84 2.33 -14.23 -5.12
CA PRO A 84 3.45 -14.25 -4.19
C PRO A 84 3.47 -15.53 -3.36
N GLN A 85 4.65 -16.11 -3.15
CA GLN A 85 4.82 -17.35 -2.39
C GLN A 85 4.35 -17.26 -0.94
N TRP A 86 4.49 -16.09 -0.31
CA TRP A 86 4.05 -15.89 1.07
C TRP A 86 2.53 -16.06 1.22
N LEU A 87 1.76 -15.66 0.22
CA LEU A 87 0.31 -15.78 0.23
C LEU A 87 -0.13 -17.24 0.05
N GLN A 88 0.59 -18.00 -0.78
CA GLN A 88 0.36 -19.44 -0.92
C GLN A 88 0.55 -20.20 0.39
N LYS A 89 1.57 -19.82 1.18
CA LYS A 89 1.80 -20.43 2.50
C LYS A 89 0.68 -20.18 3.50
N LEU A 90 -0.07 -19.09 3.33
CA LEU A 90 -1.20 -18.77 4.20
C LEU A 90 -2.48 -19.54 3.84
N GLU A 91 -2.54 -20.19 2.67
CA GLU A 91 -3.70 -21.04 2.28
C GLU A 91 -3.89 -22.25 3.20
N GLU A 92 -2.87 -22.64 3.96
CA GLU A 92 -2.98 -23.70 4.97
C GLU A 92 -3.85 -23.29 6.17
N PHE A 93 -4.16 -21.99 6.35
CA PHE A 93 -5.04 -21.51 7.41
C PHE A 93 -6.50 -21.59 6.96
N ASN A 94 -7.31 -22.32 7.70
CA ASN A 94 -8.75 -22.52 7.41
C ASN A 94 -9.55 -21.22 7.36
N GLU A 95 -9.07 -20.17 8.02
CA GLU A 95 -9.73 -18.86 8.09
C GLU A 95 -9.36 -17.93 6.94
N LEU A 96 -8.46 -18.36 6.04
CA LEU A 96 -8.06 -17.58 4.88
C LEU A 96 -8.57 -18.23 3.58
N VAL A 97 -9.34 -17.46 2.82
CA VAL A 97 -9.81 -17.82 1.50
C VAL A 97 -9.10 -16.96 0.47
N LEU A 98 -8.31 -17.59 -0.40
CA LEU A 98 -7.66 -16.90 -1.51
C LEU A 98 -8.58 -16.86 -2.73
N ILE A 99 -8.77 -15.67 -3.30
CA ILE A 99 -9.66 -15.41 -4.43
C ILE A 99 -8.85 -14.81 -5.57
N GLU A 100 -8.66 -15.59 -6.63
CA GLU A 100 -8.13 -15.05 -7.88
C GLU A 100 -9.27 -14.43 -8.68
N HIS A 101 -9.30 -13.10 -8.75
CA HIS A 101 -10.42 -12.38 -9.37
C HIS A 101 -9.99 -10.99 -9.84
N ASP A 102 -10.49 -10.60 -11.00
CA ASP A 102 -10.36 -9.24 -11.50
C ASP A 102 -11.46 -8.36 -10.91
N ILE A 103 -11.04 -7.35 -10.14
CA ILE A 103 -11.96 -6.46 -9.41
C ILE A 103 -12.85 -5.62 -10.35
N THR A 104 -12.50 -5.51 -11.63
CA THR A 104 -13.33 -4.84 -12.64
C THR A 104 -14.58 -5.67 -13.02
N GLN A 105 -14.68 -6.90 -12.50
CA GLN A 105 -15.83 -7.77 -12.65
C GLN A 105 -16.58 -7.89 -11.30
N PRO A 106 -17.88 -8.12 -11.32
CA PRO A 106 -18.65 -8.35 -10.09
C PRO A 106 -18.10 -9.53 -9.29
N LEU A 107 -17.94 -9.34 -7.97
CA LEU A 107 -17.55 -10.43 -7.08
C LEU A 107 -18.60 -11.55 -7.09
N PRO A 108 -18.19 -12.83 -7.10
CA PRO A 108 -19.13 -13.96 -7.08
C PRO A 108 -20.08 -13.89 -5.87
N GLU A 109 -21.38 -14.09 -6.10
CA GLU A 109 -22.41 -14.07 -5.05
C GLU A 109 -22.17 -15.12 -3.96
N LYS A 110 -21.63 -16.28 -4.34
CA LYS A 110 -21.29 -17.37 -3.39
C LYS A 110 -20.33 -16.97 -2.28
N LEU A 111 -19.59 -15.86 -2.43
CA LEU A 111 -18.72 -15.36 -1.39
C LEU A 111 -19.48 -14.78 -0.19
N GLY A 112 -20.77 -14.49 -0.35
CA GLY A 112 -21.58 -13.87 0.70
C GLY A 112 -21.13 -12.43 1.01
N SER A 113 -21.57 -11.90 2.13
CA SER A 113 -21.35 -10.51 2.53
C SER A 113 -20.13 -10.35 3.44
N PHE A 114 -19.60 -9.13 3.57
CA PHE A 114 -18.41 -8.80 4.36
C PHE A 114 -18.70 -7.64 5.31
N GLU A 115 -18.33 -7.81 6.59
CA GLU A 115 -18.42 -6.74 7.58
C GLU A 115 -17.37 -5.66 7.34
N PHE A 116 -16.19 -6.04 6.87
CA PHE A 116 -15.12 -5.11 6.59
C PHE A 116 -14.52 -5.34 5.21
N ILE A 117 -14.34 -4.25 4.47
CA ILE A 117 -13.74 -4.29 3.14
C ILE A 117 -12.56 -3.34 3.10
N ILE A 118 -11.41 -3.84 2.65
CA ILE A 118 -10.20 -3.03 2.38
C ILE A 118 -9.96 -3.09 0.88
N HIS A 119 -10.27 -2.00 0.19
CA HIS A 119 -10.12 -1.92 -1.26
C HIS A 119 -8.79 -1.25 -1.61
N ALA A 120 -7.75 -2.09 -1.77
CA ALA A 120 -6.39 -1.68 -2.11
C ALA A 120 -5.95 -2.15 -3.52
N ALA A 121 -6.85 -2.78 -4.29
CA ALA A 121 -6.57 -3.18 -5.66
C ALA A 121 -6.38 -1.94 -6.55
N SER A 122 -5.20 -1.82 -7.13
CA SER A 122 -4.83 -0.73 -8.03
C SER A 122 -3.48 -1.03 -8.70
N ILE A 123 -3.28 -0.53 -9.91
CA ILE A 123 -1.96 -0.50 -10.55
C ILE A 123 -1.25 0.79 -10.09
N ALA A 124 -0.54 0.72 -8.95
CA ALA A 124 -0.02 1.90 -8.25
C ALA A 124 1.45 2.25 -8.57
N SER A 125 2.17 1.39 -9.29
CA SER A 125 3.56 1.66 -9.67
C SER A 125 3.65 2.53 -10.93
N PRO A 126 4.45 3.61 -10.94
CA PRO A 126 4.60 4.52 -12.08
C PRO A 126 4.92 3.82 -13.40
N THR A 127 5.80 2.83 -13.36
CA THR A 127 6.16 2.01 -14.53
C THR A 127 4.97 1.27 -15.11
N PHE A 128 4.06 0.78 -14.25
CA PHE A 128 2.95 -0.05 -14.68
C PHE A 128 1.71 0.78 -15.08
N TYR A 129 1.32 1.82 -14.33
CA TYR A 129 0.15 2.60 -14.72
C TYR A 129 0.38 3.41 -16.01
N ARG A 130 1.62 3.80 -16.34
CA ARG A 130 1.96 4.39 -17.64
C ARG A 130 1.85 3.38 -18.79
N LYS A 131 2.14 2.11 -18.50
CA LYS A 131 2.04 1.02 -19.49
C LYS A 131 0.60 0.53 -19.68
N PHE A 132 -0.21 0.57 -18.64
CA PHE A 132 -1.57 0.06 -18.59
C PHE A 132 -2.54 1.13 -18.06
N PRO A 133 -2.68 2.29 -18.77
CA PRO A 133 -3.44 3.43 -18.24
C PRO A 133 -4.94 3.15 -18.17
N ILE A 134 -5.50 2.42 -19.11
CA ILE A 134 -6.94 2.10 -19.16
C ILE A 134 -7.28 1.13 -18.02
N GLU A 135 -6.52 0.05 -17.89
CA GLU A 135 -6.69 -0.95 -16.83
C GLU A 135 -6.52 -0.34 -15.43
N THR A 136 -5.68 0.69 -15.32
CA THR A 136 -5.51 1.44 -14.08
C THR A 136 -6.78 2.21 -13.72
N MET A 137 -7.36 2.93 -14.68
CA MET A 137 -8.62 3.65 -14.48
C MET A 137 -9.77 2.68 -14.20
N ASP A 138 -9.87 1.58 -14.93
CA ASP A 138 -10.91 0.56 -14.73
C ASP A 138 -10.84 -0.04 -13.32
N ALA A 139 -9.66 -0.42 -12.85
CA ALA A 139 -9.50 -0.94 -11.49
C ALA A 139 -9.88 0.10 -10.42
N ASN A 140 -9.44 1.36 -10.59
CA ASN A 140 -9.65 2.41 -9.60
C ASN A 140 -11.10 2.94 -9.58
N VAL A 141 -11.79 2.93 -10.72
CA VAL A 141 -13.14 3.51 -10.87
C VAL A 141 -14.21 2.42 -10.92
N ASN A 142 -14.16 1.54 -11.91
CA ASN A 142 -15.17 0.50 -12.11
C ASN A 142 -15.10 -0.56 -11.00
N GLY A 143 -13.87 -0.97 -10.61
CA GLY A 143 -13.66 -1.91 -9.50
C GLY A 143 -14.20 -1.36 -8.18
N LEU A 144 -13.87 -0.11 -7.84
CA LEU A 144 -14.42 0.54 -6.65
C LEU A 144 -15.93 0.65 -6.71
N ARG A 145 -16.49 1.03 -7.88
CA ARG A 145 -17.93 1.14 -8.06
C ARG A 145 -18.65 -0.16 -7.75
N LEU A 146 -18.17 -1.29 -8.25
CA LEU A 146 -18.75 -2.62 -7.96
C LEU A 146 -18.69 -2.98 -6.47
N ILE A 147 -17.62 -2.61 -5.77
CA ILE A 147 -17.51 -2.79 -4.31
C ILE A 147 -18.53 -1.93 -3.57
N LEU A 148 -18.70 -0.68 -3.96
CA LEU A 148 -19.67 0.24 -3.34
C LEU A 148 -21.12 -0.24 -3.58
N ASP A 149 -21.45 -0.65 -4.80
CA ASP A 149 -22.77 -1.20 -5.14
C ASP A 149 -23.07 -2.46 -4.32
N ARG A 150 -22.07 -3.32 -4.11
CA ARG A 150 -22.19 -4.47 -3.22
C ARG A 150 -22.52 -4.08 -1.77
N CYS A 151 -21.84 -3.06 -1.24
CA CYS A 151 -22.12 -2.55 0.12
C CYS A 151 -23.56 -2.06 0.25
N VAL A 152 -24.10 -1.40 -0.79
CA VAL A 152 -25.50 -0.93 -0.82
C VAL A 152 -26.47 -2.12 -0.78
N ASN A 153 -26.18 -3.19 -1.53
CA ASN A 153 -27.02 -4.36 -1.63
C ASN A 153 -26.97 -5.23 -0.37
N ASP A 154 -25.79 -5.48 0.15
CA ASP A 154 -25.55 -6.40 1.26
C ASP A 154 -25.99 -5.83 2.62
N LYS A 155 -25.84 -4.53 2.84
CA LYS A 155 -26.20 -3.77 4.07
C LYS A 155 -25.58 -4.28 5.38
N VAL A 156 -24.60 -5.16 5.32
CA VAL A 156 -23.92 -5.71 6.51
C VAL A 156 -22.56 -5.07 6.75
N THR A 157 -22.03 -4.34 5.76
CA THR A 157 -20.72 -3.71 5.84
C THR A 157 -20.69 -2.64 6.92
N LYS A 158 -19.78 -2.78 7.87
CA LYS A 158 -19.53 -1.87 9.00
C LYS A 158 -18.39 -0.90 8.72
N GLY A 159 -17.52 -1.24 7.76
CA GLY A 159 -16.41 -0.41 7.34
C GLY A 159 -15.89 -0.80 5.96
N LEU A 160 -15.74 0.21 5.10
CA LEU A 160 -15.01 0.12 3.85
C LEU A 160 -13.87 1.12 3.88
N LEU A 161 -12.65 0.67 3.63
CA LEU A 161 -11.48 1.52 3.45
C LEU A 161 -11.04 1.53 1.99
N TYR A 162 -11.12 2.69 1.37
CA TYR A 162 -10.61 2.92 0.03
C TYR A 162 -9.19 3.48 0.10
N PHE A 163 -8.26 2.86 -0.63
CA PHE A 163 -6.90 3.38 -0.79
C PHE A 163 -6.85 4.39 -1.92
N SER A 164 -6.87 5.66 -1.57
CA SER A 164 -6.48 6.78 -2.42
C SER A 164 -4.96 6.92 -2.45
N THR A 165 -4.43 8.10 -2.50
CA THR A 165 -2.99 8.38 -2.57
C THR A 165 -2.71 9.85 -2.24
N SER A 166 -1.50 10.18 -1.77
CA SER A 166 -1.04 11.56 -1.67
C SER A 166 -0.88 12.25 -3.04
N GLU A 167 -0.77 11.47 -4.11
CA GLU A 167 -0.62 11.99 -5.48
C GLU A 167 -1.85 12.78 -5.97
N ILE A 168 -3.01 12.66 -5.30
CA ILE A 168 -4.19 13.49 -5.56
C ILE A 168 -3.94 14.97 -5.29
N TYR A 169 -2.92 15.28 -4.53
CA TYR A 169 -2.51 16.66 -4.24
C TYR A 169 -1.68 17.29 -5.36
N GLY A 170 -1.07 16.45 -6.23
CA GLY A 170 -0.19 16.91 -7.29
C GLY A 170 1.06 17.57 -6.73
N ASP A 171 1.33 18.80 -7.16
CA ASP A 171 2.44 19.63 -6.71
C ASP A 171 1.93 20.75 -5.77
N PRO A 172 1.89 20.54 -4.44
CA PRO A 172 1.37 21.50 -3.49
C PRO A 172 2.23 22.76 -3.45
N TYR A 173 1.58 23.93 -3.23
CA TYR A 173 2.33 25.14 -2.95
C TYR A 173 3.08 25.04 -1.61
N LYS A 174 4.19 25.76 -1.48
CA LYS A 174 5.05 25.70 -0.28
C LYS A 174 4.30 26.00 1.02
N ASP A 175 3.37 26.94 0.96
CA ASP A 175 2.56 27.36 2.10
C ASP A 175 1.50 26.32 2.52
N ASP A 176 1.27 25.31 1.66
CA ASP A 176 0.35 24.19 1.92
C ASP A 176 1.09 22.90 2.32
N ILE A 177 2.36 22.99 2.71
CA ILE A 177 3.17 21.89 3.23
C ILE A 177 3.46 22.11 4.73
N PRO A 178 3.12 21.16 5.62
CA PRO A 178 2.48 19.85 5.38
C PRO A 178 1.06 19.97 4.83
N THR A 179 0.76 19.15 3.79
CA THR A 179 -0.47 19.28 3.00
C THR A 179 -1.68 18.75 3.79
N PRO A 180 -2.66 19.60 4.14
CA PRO A 180 -3.85 19.17 4.87
C PRO A 180 -4.84 18.43 3.95
N GLU A 181 -5.73 17.61 4.54
CA GLU A 181 -6.76 16.88 3.79
C GLU A 181 -7.74 17.78 3.04
N THR A 182 -7.85 19.05 3.44
CA THR A 182 -8.70 20.06 2.79
C THR A 182 -8.10 20.69 1.55
N TYR A 183 -6.79 20.44 1.27
CA TYR A 183 -6.14 20.95 0.07
C TYR A 183 -6.72 20.30 -1.18
N ARG A 184 -7.16 21.11 -2.16
CA ARG A 184 -7.89 20.65 -3.33
C ARG A 184 -7.02 19.94 -4.38
N GLY A 185 -5.71 20.13 -4.31
CA GLY A 185 -4.75 19.54 -5.24
C GLY A 185 -4.48 20.37 -6.48
N ASN A 186 -3.29 20.18 -7.03
CA ASN A 186 -2.79 20.79 -8.26
C ASN A 186 -2.32 19.69 -9.22
N VAL A 187 -3.27 18.99 -9.83
CA VAL A 187 -3.04 17.80 -10.66
C VAL A 187 -3.34 18.13 -12.12
N SER A 188 -2.54 17.61 -13.05
CA SER A 188 -2.79 17.73 -14.47
C SER A 188 -3.78 16.67 -14.94
N CYS A 189 -4.89 17.12 -15.56
CA CYS A 189 -5.92 16.22 -16.11
C CYS A 189 -5.44 15.40 -17.33
N THR A 190 -4.37 15.82 -17.99
CA THR A 190 -3.88 15.23 -19.27
C THR A 190 -2.41 14.82 -19.22
N GLY A 191 -1.77 14.95 -18.05
CA GLY A 191 -0.37 14.57 -17.87
C GLY A 191 -0.16 13.04 -17.93
N PRO A 192 1.10 12.58 -17.97
CA PRO A 192 1.44 11.16 -18.10
C PRO A 192 1.03 10.30 -16.89
N ARG A 193 0.62 10.94 -15.80
CA ARG A 193 0.14 10.33 -14.55
C ARG A 193 -1.38 10.45 -14.38
N ALA A 194 -2.06 11.21 -15.23
CA ALA A 194 -3.47 11.55 -15.08
C ALA A 194 -4.38 10.31 -14.91
N CYS A 195 -4.07 9.22 -15.61
CA CYS A 195 -4.82 7.96 -15.50
C CYS A 195 -4.86 7.44 -14.05
N TYR A 196 -3.78 7.60 -13.29
CA TYR A 196 -3.71 7.19 -11.89
C TYR A 196 -4.28 8.28 -10.98
N ASP A 197 -3.73 9.49 -11.06
CA ASP A 197 -4.04 10.58 -10.14
C ASP A 197 -5.54 10.96 -10.21
N GLU A 198 -6.10 11.17 -11.40
CA GLU A 198 -7.51 11.55 -11.57
C GLU A 198 -8.48 10.39 -11.27
N SER A 199 -8.12 9.14 -11.61
CA SER A 199 -8.97 8.00 -11.23
C SER A 199 -9.02 7.80 -9.71
N LYS A 200 -7.94 8.07 -8.99
CA LYS A 200 -7.92 8.07 -7.52
C LYS A 200 -8.76 9.21 -6.93
N ARG A 201 -8.68 10.42 -7.49
CA ARG A 201 -9.52 11.56 -7.11
C ARG A 201 -11.00 11.26 -7.31
N PHE A 202 -11.36 10.71 -8.46
CA PHE A 202 -12.74 10.31 -8.75
C PHE A 202 -13.21 9.19 -7.81
N GLY A 203 -12.35 8.26 -7.44
CA GLY A 203 -12.63 7.23 -6.44
C GLY A 203 -13.00 7.81 -5.08
N GLU A 204 -12.35 8.90 -4.63
CA GLU A 204 -12.76 9.60 -3.42
C GLU A 204 -14.17 10.21 -3.55
N THR A 205 -14.45 10.83 -4.71
CA THR A 205 -15.79 11.36 -5.01
C THR A 205 -16.85 10.28 -4.94
N LEU A 206 -16.58 9.09 -5.48
CA LEU A 206 -17.48 7.93 -5.36
C LEU A 206 -17.71 7.56 -3.90
N CYS A 207 -16.66 7.40 -3.10
CA CYS A 207 -16.78 7.06 -1.67
C CYS A 207 -17.64 8.07 -0.91
N VAL A 208 -17.40 9.37 -1.09
CA VAL A 208 -18.16 10.44 -0.45
C VAL A 208 -19.64 10.40 -0.88
N SER A 209 -19.89 10.29 -2.19
CA SER A 209 -21.25 10.25 -2.73
C SER A 209 -22.03 9.03 -2.24
N PHE A 210 -21.43 7.85 -2.22
CA PHE A 210 -22.06 6.64 -1.71
C PHE A 210 -22.30 6.69 -0.18
N SER A 211 -21.40 7.32 0.56
CA SER A 211 -21.62 7.57 1.99
C SER A 211 -22.82 8.49 2.23
N GLN A 212 -22.94 9.56 1.45
CA GLN A 212 -24.01 10.55 1.62
C GLN A 212 -25.37 10.04 1.16
N VAL A 213 -25.42 9.36 0.01
CA VAL A 213 -26.70 8.93 -0.61
C VAL A 213 -27.18 7.60 -0.09
N HIS A 214 -26.27 6.67 0.17
CA HIS A 214 -26.61 5.28 0.50
C HIS A 214 -26.16 4.84 1.90
N ASN A 215 -25.56 5.75 2.69
CA ASN A 215 -25.01 5.47 4.02
C ASN A 215 -23.95 4.34 4.00
N VAL A 216 -23.22 4.16 2.89
CA VAL A 216 -22.10 3.21 2.84
C VAL A 216 -21.02 3.70 3.80
N PRO A 217 -20.50 2.85 4.72
CA PRO A 217 -19.51 3.28 5.71
C PRO A 217 -18.09 3.36 5.09
N ALA A 218 -17.96 4.10 3.98
CA ALA A 218 -16.72 4.28 3.26
C ALA A 218 -15.85 5.35 3.93
N LYS A 219 -14.56 5.03 4.10
CA LYS A 219 -13.51 5.92 4.57
C LYS A 219 -12.38 5.90 3.54
N ILE A 220 -11.60 6.94 3.49
CA ILE A 220 -10.58 7.15 2.49
C ILE A 220 -9.23 7.29 3.17
N ALA A 221 -8.25 6.48 2.79
CA ALA A 221 -6.87 6.65 3.20
C ALA A 221 -6.06 7.24 2.05
N ARG A 222 -5.22 8.24 2.34
CA ARG A 222 -4.25 8.85 1.42
C ARG A 222 -2.83 8.47 1.85
N PRO A 223 -2.29 7.34 1.38
CA PRO A 223 -0.92 6.94 1.66
C PRO A 223 0.08 7.95 1.13
N PHE A 224 1.05 8.32 1.97
CA PHE A 224 2.31 8.96 1.57
C PHE A 224 3.40 7.88 1.52
N ASN A 225 4.50 8.12 0.87
CA ASN A 225 5.65 7.23 0.65
C ASN A 225 5.85 6.11 1.70
N ASN A 226 5.01 5.09 1.67
CA ASN A 226 5.17 3.94 2.55
C ASN A 226 6.34 3.07 2.10
N TYR A 227 7.11 2.57 3.06
CA TYR A 227 8.24 1.68 2.81
C TYR A 227 8.36 0.61 3.89
N GLY A 228 9.02 -0.49 3.56
CA GLY A 228 9.27 -1.58 4.49
C GLY A 228 9.36 -2.94 3.80
N PRO A 229 9.48 -4.03 4.58
CA PRO A 229 9.45 -5.39 4.06
C PRO A 229 8.23 -5.66 3.18
N GLY A 230 8.40 -6.51 2.17
CA GLY A 230 7.32 -6.84 1.21
C GLY A 230 7.25 -5.91 0.00
N LEU A 231 7.89 -4.74 0.03
CA LEU A 231 8.02 -3.89 -1.14
C LEU A 231 9.01 -4.51 -2.13
N LYS A 232 8.55 -4.78 -3.36
CA LYS A 232 9.40 -5.42 -4.39
C LYS A 232 10.53 -4.49 -4.83
N ILE A 233 11.76 -4.98 -4.86
CA ILE A 233 12.93 -4.21 -5.35
C ILE A 233 12.84 -3.82 -6.83
N THR A 234 11.93 -4.42 -7.58
CA THR A 234 11.62 -4.11 -8.99
C THR A 234 10.40 -3.19 -9.13
N ASP A 235 10.04 -2.45 -8.08
CA ASP A 235 8.82 -1.64 -8.08
C ASP A 235 8.96 -0.33 -8.87
N GLY A 236 10.18 0.14 -9.10
CA GLY A 236 10.48 1.39 -9.83
C GLY A 236 10.31 2.67 -9.00
N ARG A 237 10.15 2.55 -7.67
CA ARG A 237 10.20 3.67 -6.73
C ARG A 237 11.60 3.83 -6.15
N VAL A 238 11.94 5.02 -5.67
CA VAL A 238 13.30 5.40 -5.28
C VAL A 238 13.96 4.46 -4.25
N LEU A 239 13.28 4.11 -3.15
CA LEU A 239 13.85 3.22 -2.14
C LEU A 239 14.09 1.80 -2.65
N PRO A 240 13.11 1.12 -3.29
CA PRO A 240 13.35 -0.16 -3.96
C PRO A 240 14.51 -0.13 -4.94
N ASP A 241 14.62 0.92 -5.78
CA ASP A 241 15.69 1.04 -6.77
C ASP A 241 17.06 1.17 -6.09
N PHE A 242 17.17 2.01 -5.06
CA PHE A 242 18.42 2.13 -4.29
C PHE A 242 18.79 0.82 -3.61
N CYS A 243 17.83 0.11 -3.01
CA CYS A 243 18.07 -1.22 -2.43
C CYS A 243 18.52 -2.22 -3.50
N SER A 244 17.90 -2.22 -4.69
CA SER A 244 18.31 -3.07 -5.81
C SER A 244 19.76 -2.79 -6.21
N ASN A 245 20.14 -1.52 -6.31
CA ASN A 245 21.51 -1.13 -6.65
C ASN A 245 22.53 -1.59 -5.60
N ILE A 246 22.18 -1.52 -4.30
CA ILE A 246 23.02 -2.06 -3.22
C ILE A 246 23.21 -3.57 -3.40
N PHE A 247 22.13 -4.33 -3.59
CA PHE A 247 22.20 -5.80 -3.73
C PHE A 247 22.95 -6.25 -4.98
N LEU A 248 22.85 -5.49 -6.07
CA LEU A 248 23.53 -5.78 -7.33
C LEU A 248 24.94 -5.18 -7.42
N ASN A 249 25.37 -4.44 -6.38
CA ASN A 249 26.62 -3.68 -6.34
C ASN A 249 26.77 -2.75 -7.55
N GLN A 250 25.69 -2.05 -7.92
CA GLN A 250 25.59 -1.10 -9.01
C GLN A 250 25.59 0.34 -8.47
N ASP A 251 25.97 1.30 -9.30
CA ASP A 251 25.95 2.71 -8.92
C ASP A 251 24.52 3.19 -8.69
N ILE A 252 24.32 4.06 -7.68
CA ILE A 252 23.05 4.76 -7.45
C ILE A 252 23.03 6.00 -8.34
N VAL A 253 22.02 6.10 -9.20
CA VAL A 253 21.86 7.21 -10.15
C VAL A 253 20.72 8.11 -9.71
N LEU A 254 21.01 9.39 -9.44
CA LEU A 254 20.01 10.43 -9.25
C LEU A 254 19.73 11.10 -10.60
N LEU A 255 18.43 11.18 -10.96
CA LEU A 255 17.98 11.80 -12.22
C LEU A 255 17.77 13.32 -12.10
N SER A 256 18.20 13.92 -10.98
CA SER A 256 18.15 15.35 -10.70
C SER A 256 19.41 15.75 -9.91
N ASP A 257 19.46 16.99 -9.43
CA ASP A 257 20.48 17.46 -8.47
C ASP A 257 20.37 16.85 -7.08
N GLY A 258 19.33 16.04 -6.83
CA GLY A 258 19.04 15.41 -5.54
C GLY A 258 18.35 16.32 -4.53
N SER A 259 17.97 17.55 -4.91
CA SER A 259 17.30 18.52 -4.04
C SER A 259 15.84 18.19 -3.70
N PRO A 260 15.03 17.49 -4.55
CA PRO A 260 13.65 17.15 -4.19
C PRO A 260 13.59 16.40 -2.86
N THR A 261 12.67 16.82 -2.01
CA THR A 261 12.50 16.27 -0.65
C THR A 261 11.27 15.39 -0.55
N ARG A 262 11.31 14.43 0.37
CA ARG A 262 10.18 13.55 0.70
C ARG A 262 10.25 13.15 2.18
N THR A 263 9.09 12.81 2.71
CA THR A 263 8.98 12.04 3.96
C THR A 263 8.70 10.59 3.64
N PHE A 264 9.10 9.67 4.52
CA PHE A 264 8.92 8.23 4.34
C PHE A 264 8.28 7.62 5.58
N CYS A 265 7.07 7.08 5.41
CA CYS A 265 6.32 6.45 6.48
C CYS A 265 6.62 4.94 6.51
N TYR A 266 7.10 4.46 7.66
CA TYR A 266 7.35 3.03 7.80
C TYR A 266 6.04 2.23 7.80
N VAL A 267 6.08 1.06 7.18
CA VAL A 267 4.87 0.29 6.86
C VAL A 267 4.05 -0.09 8.09
N SER A 268 4.67 -0.41 9.23
CA SER A 268 3.90 -0.78 10.43
C SER A 268 3.07 0.39 10.98
N ASP A 269 3.60 1.62 10.94
CA ASP A 269 2.84 2.81 11.34
C ASP A 269 1.68 3.06 10.37
N ALA A 270 1.95 2.95 9.07
CA ALA A 270 0.93 3.12 8.04
C ALA A 270 -0.21 2.09 8.18
N ILE A 271 0.12 0.81 8.34
CA ILE A 271 -0.87 -0.27 8.50
C ILE A 271 -1.73 -0.08 9.75
N THR A 272 -1.10 0.30 10.88
CA THR A 272 -1.84 0.65 12.10
C THR A 272 -2.83 1.78 11.81
N GLY A 273 -2.39 2.84 11.14
CA GLY A 273 -3.25 3.95 10.72
C GLY A 273 -4.42 3.52 9.83
N TYR A 274 -4.18 2.65 8.84
CA TYR A 274 -5.24 2.15 7.95
C TYR A 274 -6.31 1.37 8.70
N PHE A 275 -5.94 0.49 9.62
CA PHE A 275 -6.92 -0.22 10.45
C PHE A 275 -7.66 0.72 11.40
N LYS A 276 -6.99 1.73 11.99
CA LYS A 276 -7.65 2.76 12.80
C LYS A 276 -8.69 3.54 12.01
N ILE A 277 -8.38 3.93 10.77
CA ILE A 277 -9.35 4.57 9.88
C ILE A 277 -10.52 3.64 9.59
N LEU A 278 -10.26 2.38 9.24
CA LEU A 278 -11.29 1.39 8.94
C LEU A 278 -12.29 1.24 10.10
N PHE A 279 -11.77 1.13 11.34
CA PHE A 279 -12.60 0.85 12.52
C PHE A 279 -13.25 2.10 13.11
N SER A 280 -12.55 3.23 13.11
CA SER A 280 -12.94 4.43 13.88
C SER A 280 -13.05 5.71 13.05
N GLY A 281 -12.66 5.69 11.77
CA GLY A 281 -12.79 6.85 10.89
C GLY A 281 -14.24 7.24 10.62
N ARG A 282 -14.49 8.52 10.33
CA ARG A 282 -15.81 9.02 9.94
C ARG A 282 -16.10 8.66 8.49
N ASN A 283 -17.35 8.29 8.21
CA ASN A 283 -17.78 7.92 6.86
C ASN A 283 -17.72 9.14 5.93
N GLY A 284 -17.23 8.93 4.72
CA GLY A 284 -17.05 9.98 3.72
C GLY A 284 -15.81 10.86 3.93
N GLU A 285 -15.02 10.63 4.99
CA GLU A 285 -13.84 11.45 5.28
C GLU A 285 -12.56 10.80 4.76
N ALA A 286 -11.62 11.67 4.38
CA ALA A 286 -10.27 11.30 3.95
C ALA A 286 -9.25 11.58 5.05
N TYR A 287 -8.22 10.74 5.12
CA TYR A 287 -7.16 10.79 6.11
C TYR A 287 -5.80 10.61 5.47
N ASN A 288 -4.89 11.54 5.72
CA ASN A 288 -3.49 11.41 5.35
C ASN A 288 -2.80 10.36 6.23
N ILE A 289 -2.10 9.42 5.62
CA ILE A 289 -1.25 8.43 6.32
C ILE A 289 0.19 8.59 5.86
N GLY A 290 0.94 9.30 6.68
CA GLY A 290 2.32 9.66 6.45
C GLY A 290 2.99 10.14 7.72
N VAL A 291 4.16 10.73 7.57
CA VAL A 291 4.90 11.42 8.65
C VAL A 291 5.29 12.80 8.17
N GLU A 292 5.32 13.77 9.07
CA GLU A 292 5.74 15.13 8.75
C GLU A 292 7.27 15.29 8.82
N THR A 293 7.91 14.50 9.67
CA THR A 293 9.35 14.57 9.94
C THR A 293 9.97 13.19 10.09
N PRO A 294 11.26 12.99 9.71
CA PRO A 294 12.08 13.93 8.99
C PRO A 294 11.73 14.03 7.51
N GLU A 295 11.72 15.24 6.96
CA GLU A 295 11.77 15.46 5.52
C GLU A 295 13.24 15.36 5.06
N ILE A 296 13.52 14.54 4.07
CA ILE A 296 14.89 14.32 3.57
C ILE A 296 14.95 14.49 2.05
N SER A 297 16.07 15.04 1.57
CA SER A 297 16.34 15.15 0.14
C SER A 297 16.69 13.79 -0.48
N MET A 298 16.54 13.67 -1.78
CA MET A 298 16.96 12.45 -2.50
C MET A 298 18.46 12.20 -2.37
N LEU A 299 19.26 13.27 -2.28
CA LEU A 299 20.69 13.17 -2.03
C LEU A 299 21.00 12.60 -0.63
N GLU A 300 20.32 13.09 0.40
CA GLU A 300 20.47 12.58 1.77
C GLU A 300 20.01 11.12 1.86
N LEU A 301 18.91 10.77 1.21
CA LEU A 301 18.42 9.39 1.15
C LEU A 301 19.46 8.47 0.50
N ALA A 302 19.98 8.84 -0.68
CA ALA A 302 21.00 8.07 -1.39
C ALA A 302 22.25 7.89 -0.53
N THR A 303 22.71 8.98 0.13
CA THR A 303 23.88 8.95 1.02
C THR A 303 23.68 7.99 2.20
N LYS A 304 22.50 8.02 2.83
CA LYS A 304 22.16 7.09 3.93
C LYS A 304 22.14 5.64 3.46
N VAL A 305 21.53 5.37 2.30
CA VAL A 305 21.44 4.01 1.75
C VAL A 305 22.82 3.48 1.35
N ILE A 306 23.68 4.31 0.74
CA ILE A 306 25.08 3.97 0.43
C ILE A 306 25.85 3.63 1.70
N LYS A 307 25.73 4.46 2.74
CA LYS A 307 26.40 4.19 4.03
C LYS A 307 25.98 2.84 4.60
N ILE A 308 24.68 2.57 4.68
CA ILE A 308 24.15 1.29 5.16
C ILE A 308 24.64 0.13 4.29
N GLY A 309 24.65 0.32 2.96
CA GLY A 309 25.16 -0.66 2.00
C GLY A 309 26.64 -0.98 2.23
N SER A 310 27.44 0.03 2.44
CA SER A 310 28.89 -0.13 2.71
C SER A 310 29.15 -0.79 4.06
N ASP A 311 28.40 -0.40 5.10
CA ASP A 311 28.59 -0.89 6.47
C ASP A 311 28.14 -2.37 6.63
N HIS A 312 27.12 -2.80 5.88
CA HIS A 312 26.48 -4.09 6.11
C HIS A 312 26.47 -5.06 4.93
N PHE A 313 26.72 -4.58 3.69
CA PHE A 313 26.56 -5.38 2.47
C PHE A 313 27.80 -5.36 1.53
N ASP A 314 28.96 -4.85 1.99
CA ASP A 314 30.19 -4.72 1.19
C ASP A 314 29.94 -3.95 -0.13
N TYR A 315 29.04 -2.99 -0.11
CA TYR A 315 28.71 -2.18 -1.27
C TYR A 315 29.84 -1.21 -1.64
N LYS A 316 30.17 -1.15 -2.94
CA LYS A 316 31.27 -0.36 -3.50
C LYS A 316 30.84 0.57 -4.64
N GLY A 317 29.55 0.59 -4.96
CA GLY A 317 29.00 1.47 -5.98
C GLY A 317 29.11 2.95 -5.59
N LYS A 318 28.98 3.82 -6.59
CA LYS A 318 29.11 5.26 -6.47
C LYS A 318 27.76 5.95 -6.61
N LEU A 319 27.68 7.18 -6.14
CA LEU A 319 26.60 8.09 -6.44
C LEU A 319 26.89 8.85 -7.74
N ILE A 320 25.97 8.76 -8.70
CA ILE A 320 26.08 9.39 -10.01
C ILE A 320 24.90 10.34 -10.20
N PHE A 321 25.17 11.54 -10.68
CA PHE A 321 24.16 12.51 -11.09
C PHE A 321 23.97 12.46 -12.61
N ARG A 322 22.73 12.33 -13.06
CA ARG A 322 22.40 12.35 -14.48
C ARG A 322 21.17 13.24 -14.67
N GLN A 323 21.27 14.26 -15.52
CA GLN A 323 20.07 15.03 -15.86
C GLN A 323 19.11 14.16 -16.68
N SER A 324 17.86 14.07 -16.22
CA SER A 324 16.80 13.46 -17.01
C SER A 324 16.40 14.39 -18.14
N SER A 325 16.25 13.86 -19.35
CA SER A 325 15.67 14.58 -20.49
C SER A 325 14.13 14.61 -20.43
N GLU A 326 13.52 13.81 -19.55
CA GLU A 326 12.07 13.76 -19.32
C GLU A 326 11.73 14.55 -18.05
N ARG A 327 10.94 15.61 -18.20
CA ARG A 327 10.27 16.27 -17.08
C ARG A 327 9.01 15.44 -16.76
N ASP A 328 9.04 14.80 -15.62
CA ASP A 328 7.83 14.22 -15.03
C ASP A 328 6.93 15.29 -14.41
#